data_807371d462b337633a03c29f47b4c699
#
_entry.id   807371d462b337633a03c29f47b4c699
#
_cell.length_a   1.000
_cell.length_b   1.000
_cell.length_c   1.000
_cell.angle_alpha   90.00
_cell.angle_beta   90.00
_cell.angle_gamma   90.00
#
_symmetry.space_group_name_H-M   'P 1'
#
loop_
_entity.id
_entity.type
_entity.pdbx_description
1 polymer ?
#
loop_
_entity_poly.entity_id
_entity_poly.type
_entity_poly.pdbx_seq_one_letter_code
_entity_poly.pdbx_strand_id
1 'polypeptide(L)'
;MPPGKTQSLVASLVSAIAPSTDIRFNLARVYGNFLDFIPQRLGTNAALDTATSALICAHKNICCGLSATQESLTRYSKAVSTLRVSLEDTEIARSIDMIGAAIILIMCQNLNGLSQKDWSSHCEGAVRILCARLGNGRPLSDFEVAMRSHLRGLMWFQGLWRRDLRINPARFNNLVSNLYDDGEGGDLITKQFQIPRLLTRAREARRSSWTGPESSTILAELYTIYERFRGYAHELGAAFTTSTAPNSAVLIPTAPYGFCLMVACICNCMLRGLLLGIQRQQPVSDDGGLYYGQLCFEAQELVDATLGLARDAAKCKPIGSSHMMPNCLTAWICTSDIERRVQLESVYLGFRQDFSLDRADEDVFTTLKTLASDLCLVSES
;
A
#
# COMPACT_ATOMS: atom_id res chain seq x y z
N MET A 1 6.77 -23.36 22.14
CA MET A 1 5.58 -23.12 23.02
C MET A 1 5.05 -24.43 23.62
N PRO A 2 4.44 -24.42 24.82
CA PRO A 2 3.68 -25.59 25.30
C PRO A 2 2.52 -25.90 24.32
N PRO A 3 2.19 -27.19 24.09
CA PRO A 3 1.20 -27.60 23.08
C PRO A 3 -0.16 -26.87 23.17
N GLY A 4 -0.68 -26.66 24.38
CA GLY A 4 -1.95 -25.94 24.57
C GLY A 4 -1.93 -24.44 24.18
N LYS A 5 -0.77 -23.77 24.31
CA LYS A 5 -0.64 -22.36 23.88
C LYS A 5 -0.59 -22.22 22.37
N THR A 6 0.07 -23.16 21.68
CA THR A 6 0.09 -23.18 20.21
C THR A 6 -1.30 -23.44 19.64
N GLN A 7 -2.04 -24.40 20.18
CA GLN A 7 -3.42 -24.68 19.77
C GLN A 7 -4.35 -23.46 19.94
N SER A 8 -4.25 -22.76 21.08
CA SER A 8 -5.01 -21.53 21.32
C SER A 8 -4.65 -20.43 20.34
N LEU A 9 -3.38 -20.27 19.99
CA LEU A 9 -2.92 -19.28 19.00
C LEU A 9 -3.45 -19.61 17.61
N VAL A 10 -3.36 -20.88 17.20
CA VAL A 10 -3.93 -21.39 15.93
C VAL A 10 -5.42 -21.08 15.86
N ALA A 11 -6.20 -21.45 16.89
CA ALA A 11 -7.63 -21.22 16.90
C ALA A 11 -7.99 -19.72 16.81
N SER A 12 -7.24 -18.87 17.50
CA SER A 12 -7.45 -17.41 17.45
C SER A 12 -7.13 -16.83 16.07
N LEU A 13 -6.06 -17.28 15.42
CA LEU A 13 -5.72 -16.83 14.08
C LEU A 13 -6.76 -17.30 13.07
N VAL A 14 -7.13 -18.58 13.08
CA VAL A 14 -8.16 -19.14 12.19
C VAL A 14 -9.47 -18.37 12.32
N SER A 15 -9.87 -18.03 13.54
CA SER A 15 -11.08 -17.20 13.76
C SER A 15 -10.95 -15.80 13.13
N ALA A 16 -9.75 -15.19 13.12
CA ALA A 16 -9.54 -13.85 12.59
C ALA A 16 -9.46 -13.80 11.04
N ILE A 17 -9.20 -14.94 10.38
CA ILE A 17 -9.04 -15.03 8.93
C ILE A 17 -10.14 -15.83 8.24
N ALA A 18 -10.99 -16.53 8.97
CA ALA A 18 -12.02 -17.39 8.38
C ALA A 18 -12.94 -16.64 7.41
N PRO A 19 -13.37 -17.25 6.30
CA PRO A 19 -14.29 -16.60 5.35
C PRO A 19 -15.61 -16.13 5.96
N SER A 20 -16.05 -16.77 7.06
CA SER A 20 -17.25 -16.41 7.83
C SER A 20 -17.03 -15.21 8.77
N THR A 21 -15.79 -14.77 8.99
CA THR A 21 -15.50 -13.60 9.81
C THR A 21 -16.01 -12.33 9.15
N ASP A 22 -16.69 -11.49 9.92
CA ASP A 22 -17.17 -10.20 9.45
C ASP A 22 -16.04 -9.41 8.76
N ILE A 23 -16.32 -8.85 7.60
CA ILE A 23 -15.35 -8.12 6.79
C ILE A 23 -14.68 -6.97 7.57
N ARG A 24 -15.41 -6.39 8.52
CA ARG A 24 -14.89 -5.33 9.39
C ARG A 24 -13.66 -5.76 10.17
N PHE A 25 -13.50 -7.06 10.42
CA PHE A 25 -12.49 -7.64 11.29
C PHE A 25 -11.65 -8.73 10.62
N ASN A 26 -11.92 -9.06 9.36
CA ASN A 26 -11.23 -10.17 8.68
C ASN A 26 -9.84 -9.75 8.19
N LEU A 27 -8.80 -10.32 8.78
CA LEU A 27 -7.42 -10.03 8.43
C LEU A 27 -7.03 -10.52 7.02
N ALA A 28 -7.50 -11.70 6.60
CA ALA A 28 -7.12 -12.27 5.31
C ALA A 28 -7.70 -11.44 4.14
N ARG A 29 -8.89 -10.88 4.30
CA ARG A 29 -9.52 -10.01 3.31
C ARG A 29 -8.74 -8.72 3.03
N VAL A 30 -8.01 -8.23 4.04
CA VAL A 30 -7.28 -6.95 3.98
C VAL A 30 -5.81 -7.16 3.66
N TYR A 31 -5.18 -8.14 4.31
CA TYR A 31 -3.75 -8.36 4.21
C TYR A 31 -3.35 -9.48 3.25
N GLY A 32 -4.32 -10.28 2.79
CA GLY A 32 -4.10 -11.27 1.75
C GLY A 32 -4.05 -12.72 2.24
N ASN A 33 -4.13 -13.62 1.28
CA ASN A 33 -4.25 -15.07 1.47
C ASN A 33 -2.99 -15.76 2.02
N PHE A 34 -1.85 -15.07 2.12
CA PHE A 34 -0.68 -15.66 2.77
C PHE A 34 -0.95 -16.05 4.24
N LEU A 35 -1.92 -15.38 4.87
CA LEU A 35 -2.33 -15.69 6.25
C LEU A 35 -2.95 -17.09 6.38
N ASP A 36 -3.52 -17.65 5.33
CA ASP A 36 -4.12 -18.99 5.33
C ASP A 36 -3.07 -20.09 5.54
N PHE A 37 -1.80 -19.80 5.22
CA PHE A 37 -0.67 -20.72 5.40
C PHE A 37 -0.03 -20.65 6.79
N ILE A 38 -0.33 -19.63 7.59
CA ILE A 38 0.32 -19.45 8.90
C ILE A 38 -0.11 -20.47 9.94
N PRO A 39 -1.41 -20.87 10.07
CA PRO A 39 -1.84 -21.77 11.14
C PRO A 39 -1.06 -23.08 11.20
N GLN A 40 -0.74 -23.69 10.06
CA GLN A 40 -0.01 -24.96 9.97
C GLN A 40 1.49 -24.84 10.28
N ARG A 41 2.03 -23.63 10.37
CA ARG A 41 3.44 -23.32 10.62
C ARG A 41 3.72 -22.92 12.06
N LEU A 42 2.67 -22.67 12.84
CA LEU A 42 2.81 -22.28 14.24
C LEU A 42 3.36 -23.44 15.08
N GLY A 43 4.25 -23.11 15.99
CA GLY A 43 4.95 -24.06 16.86
C GLY A 43 6.30 -24.52 16.32
N THR A 44 6.66 -24.15 15.09
CA THR A 44 7.94 -24.55 14.46
C THR A 44 8.99 -23.47 14.47
N ASN A 45 8.57 -22.19 14.52
CA ASN A 45 9.45 -21.03 14.47
C ASN A 45 9.05 -19.99 15.52
N ALA A 46 9.95 -19.69 16.46
CA ALA A 46 9.67 -18.78 17.55
C ALA A 46 9.38 -17.34 17.12
N ALA A 47 10.02 -16.85 16.02
CA ALA A 47 9.75 -15.52 15.49
C ALA A 47 8.34 -15.44 14.90
N LEU A 48 7.92 -16.44 14.13
CA LEU A 48 6.57 -16.52 13.57
C LEU A 48 5.51 -16.61 14.68
N ASP A 49 5.74 -17.46 15.69
CA ASP A 49 4.82 -17.65 16.82
C ASP A 49 4.62 -16.36 17.61
N THR A 50 5.72 -15.66 17.92
CA THR A 50 5.64 -14.42 18.70
C THR A 50 5.03 -13.27 17.89
N ALA A 51 5.34 -13.17 16.60
CA ALA A 51 4.74 -12.20 15.70
C ALA A 51 3.22 -12.43 15.55
N THR A 52 2.80 -13.68 15.35
CA THR A 52 1.37 -14.03 15.27
C THR A 52 0.66 -13.76 16.60
N SER A 53 1.29 -14.04 17.74
CA SER A 53 0.73 -13.72 19.06
C SER A 53 0.53 -12.22 19.26
N ALA A 54 1.47 -11.39 18.78
CA ALA A 54 1.34 -9.93 18.79
C ALA A 54 0.20 -9.46 17.89
N LEU A 55 0.10 -10.02 16.67
CA LEU A 55 -0.96 -9.70 15.72
C LEU A 55 -2.35 -9.98 16.29
N ILE A 56 -2.56 -11.16 16.88
CA ILE A 56 -3.85 -11.53 17.45
C ILE A 56 -4.21 -10.63 18.63
N CYS A 57 -3.22 -10.21 19.44
CA CYS A 57 -3.46 -9.26 20.53
C CYS A 57 -3.89 -7.89 19.99
N ALA A 58 -3.19 -7.34 19.00
CA ALA A 58 -3.54 -6.07 18.37
C ALA A 58 -4.91 -6.14 17.66
N HIS A 59 -5.17 -7.22 16.92
CA HIS A 59 -6.46 -7.48 16.29
C HIS A 59 -7.61 -7.50 17.29
N LYS A 60 -7.44 -8.20 18.42
CA LYS A 60 -8.45 -8.26 19.48
C LYS A 60 -8.74 -6.88 20.07
N ASN A 61 -7.73 -6.03 20.26
CA ASN A 61 -7.94 -4.65 20.71
C ASN A 61 -8.86 -3.90 19.75
N ILE A 62 -8.55 -3.96 18.44
CA ILE A 62 -9.37 -3.32 17.39
C ILE A 62 -10.81 -3.87 17.40
N CYS A 63 -10.99 -5.19 17.52
CA CYS A 63 -12.33 -5.79 17.61
C CYS A 63 -13.14 -5.31 18.81
N CYS A 64 -12.44 -4.95 19.90
CA CYS A 64 -13.05 -4.40 21.10
C CYS A 64 -13.16 -2.87 21.09
N GLY A 65 -12.78 -2.19 20.01
CA GLY A 65 -12.78 -0.72 19.94
C GLY A 65 -11.73 -0.08 20.86
N LEU A 66 -10.69 -0.82 21.21
CA LEU A 66 -9.61 -0.35 22.08
C LEU A 66 -8.42 0.13 21.24
N SER A 67 -7.77 1.15 21.74
CA SER A 67 -6.44 1.57 21.26
C SER A 67 -5.36 0.54 21.58
N ALA A 68 -4.14 0.77 21.10
CA ALA A 68 -2.98 -0.04 21.43
C ALA A 68 -2.80 -0.11 22.96
N THR A 69 -2.93 -1.31 23.53
CA THR A 69 -2.74 -1.55 24.96
C THR A 69 -1.27 -1.80 25.28
N GLN A 70 -0.89 -1.60 26.55
CA GLN A 70 0.46 -1.95 27.02
C GLN A 70 0.79 -3.41 26.72
N GLU A 71 -0.19 -4.32 26.79
CA GLU A 71 0.00 -5.72 26.47
C GLU A 71 0.34 -5.92 24.99
N SER A 72 -0.39 -5.28 24.07
CA SER A 72 -0.11 -5.41 22.62
C SER A 72 1.27 -4.85 22.24
N LEU A 73 1.66 -3.72 22.83
CA LEU A 73 2.98 -3.13 22.64
C LEU A 73 4.11 -4.00 23.19
N THR A 74 3.90 -4.61 24.37
CA THR A 74 4.86 -5.54 24.98
C THR A 74 5.03 -6.80 24.12
N ARG A 75 3.93 -7.36 23.60
CA ARG A 75 3.98 -8.53 22.70
C ARG A 75 4.68 -8.17 21.39
N TYR A 76 4.40 -7.00 20.84
CA TYR A 76 5.08 -6.50 19.64
C TYR A 76 6.59 -6.35 19.87
N SER A 77 7.02 -5.70 20.95
CA SER A 77 8.44 -5.53 21.28
C SER A 77 9.15 -6.86 21.48
N LYS A 78 8.47 -7.83 22.14
CA LYS A 78 9.00 -9.18 22.27
C LYS A 78 9.16 -9.88 20.92
N ALA A 79 8.18 -9.74 20.02
CA ALA A 79 8.24 -10.35 18.70
C ALA A 79 9.39 -9.76 17.85
N VAL A 80 9.59 -8.44 17.89
CA VAL A 80 10.74 -7.77 17.24
C VAL A 80 12.06 -8.29 17.79
N SER A 81 12.19 -8.40 19.12
CA SER A 81 13.41 -8.95 19.75
C SER A 81 13.64 -10.42 19.34
N THR A 82 12.58 -11.25 19.34
CA THR A 82 12.69 -12.65 18.93
C THR A 82 13.10 -12.76 17.45
N LEU A 83 12.50 -11.95 16.58
CA LEU A 83 12.89 -11.90 15.15
C LEU A 83 14.37 -11.54 14.99
N ARG A 84 14.85 -10.53 15.74
CA ARG A 84 16.26 -10.10 15.68
C ARG A 84 17.21 -11.23 16.10
N VAL A 85 16.95 -11.89 17.22
CA VAL A 85 17.75 -13.03 17.69
C VAL A 85 17.74 -14.17 16.68
N SER A 86 16.56 -14.47 16.08
CA SER A 86 16.46 -15.53 15.06
C SER A 86 17.23 -15.21 13.77
N LEU A 87 17.47 -13.94 13.48
CA LEU A 87 18.26 -13.51 12.31
C LEU A 87 19.79 -13.70 12.51
N GLU A 88 20.24 -13.92 13.74
CA GLU A 88 21.67 -14.21 14.05
C GLU A 88 22.04 -15.66 13.64
N ASP A 89 21.07 -16.57 13.60
CA ASP A 89 21.24 -17.92 13.08
C ASP A 89 21.02 -17.94 11.55
N THR A 90 22.05 -18.28 10.80
CA THR A 90 22.05 -18.25 9.32
C THR A 90 21.04 -19.19 8.69
N GLU A 91 20.78 -20.36 9.29
CA GLU A 91 19.80 -21.34 8.79
C GLU A 91 18.37 -20.85 9.06
N ILE A 92 18.11 -20.37 10.27
CA ILE A 92 16.81 -19.82 10.66
C ILE A 92 16.53 -18.54 9.86
N ALA A 93 17.51 -17.66 9.68
CA ALA A 93 17.39 -16.40 8.94
C ALA A 93 16.93 -16.62 7.49
N ARG A 94 17.29 -17.74 6.88
CA ARG A 94 16.86 -18.11 5.52
C ARG A 94 15.50 -18.80 5.46
N SER A 95 14.88 -19.08 6.61
CA SER A 95 13.56 -19.69 6.65
C SER A 95 12.48 -18.78 6.04
N ILE A 96 11.53 -19.37 5.34
CA ILE A 96 10.36 -18.69 4.83
C ILE A 96 9.52 -18.08 5.96
N ASP A 97 9.53 -18.71 7.14
CA ASP A 97 8.78 -18.27 8.31
C ASP A 97 9.29 -16.92 8.85
N MET A 98 10.57 -16.59 8.60
CA MET A 98 11.13 -15.27 8.94
C MET A 98 10.52 -14.15 8.09
N ILE A 99 10.23 -14.43 6.81
CA ILE A 99 9.53 -13.47 5.94
C ILE A 99 8.10 -13.29 6.46
N GLY A 100 7.41 -14.39 6.77
CA GLY A 100 6.07 -14.36 7.37
C GLY A 100 6.04 -13.55 8.66
N ALA A 101 7.00 -13.77 9.57
CA ALA A 101 7.12 -13.02 10.81
C ALA A 101 7.34 -11.51 10.58
N ALA A 102 8.20 -11.13 9.62
CA ALA A 102 8.44 -9.73 9.29
C ALA A 102 7.18 -9.05 8.71
N ILE A 103 6.45 -9.71 7.82
CA ILE A 103 5.18 -9.20 7.26
C ILE A 103 4.14 -9.03 8.37
N ILE A 104 4.00 -10.02 9.25
CA ILE A 104 3.07 -9.96 10.38
C ILE A 104 3.42 -8.80 11.32
N LEU A 105 4.69 -8.50 11.54
CA LEU A 105 5.09 -7.34 12.35
C LEU A 105 4.70 -6.01 11.69
N ILE A 106 4.74 -5.90 10.36
CA ILE A 106 4.21 -4.74 9.65
C ILE A 106 2.70 -4.58 9.91
N MET A 107 1.95 -5.69 9.87
CA MET A 107 0.53 -5.67 10.22
C MET A 107 0.28 -5.24 11.67
N CYS A 108 1.09 -5.74 12.62
CA CYS A 108 1.02 -5.33 14.02
C CYS A 108 1.27 -3.82 14.19
N GLN A 109 2.24 -3.24 13.44
CA GLN A 109 2.49 -1.80 13.47
C GLN A 109 1.26 -1.02 13.01
N ASN A 110 0.63 -1.44 11.89
CA ASN A 110 -0.58 -0.81 11.40
C ASN A 110 -1.72 -0.85 12.42
N LEU A 111 -1.98 -2.03 13.00
CA LEU A 111 -3.08 -2.21 13.97
C LEU A 111 -2.83 -1.51 15.31
N ASN A 112 -1.56 -1.35 15.72
CA ASN A 112 -1.21 -0.60 16.94
C ASN A 112 -0.98 0.89 16.68
N GLY A 113 -1.15 1.38 15.45
CA GLY A 113 -0.93 2.77 15.11
C GLY A 113 0.50 3.26 15.30
N LEU A 114 1.50 2.39 15.16
CA LEU A 114 2.90 2.74 15.33
C LEU A 114 3.45 3.51 14.13
N SER A 115 4.54 4.27 14.35
CA SER A 115 5.17 5.10 13.32
C SER A 115 5.58 4.31 12.07
N GLN A 116 5.31 4.87 10.90
CA GLN A 116 5.70 4.28 9.62
C GLN A 116 7.23 4.23 9.40
N LYS A 117 8.05 4.94 10.20
CA LYS A 117 9.51 4.94 10.05
C LYS A 117 10.12 3.53 10.20
N ASP A 118 9.56 2.73 11.12
CA ASP A 118 10.05 1.37 11.37
C ASP A 118 9.50 0.34 10.37
N TRP A 119 8.38 0.64 9.75
CA TRP A 119 7.70 -0.21 8.77
C TRP A 119 8.58 -0.55 7.56
N SER A 120 9.33 0.42 7.05
CA SER A 120 10.21 0.22 5.90
C SER A 120 11.34 -0.77 6.16
N SER A 121 11.86 -0.81 7.39
CA SER A 121 12.95 -1.71 7.76
C SER A 121 12.51 -3.17 7.74
N HIS A 122 11.31 -3.47 8.20
CA HIS A 122 10.75 -4.83 8.15
C HIS A 122 10.44 -5.26 6.72
N CYS A 123 9.87 -4.37 5.92
CA CYS A 123 9.58 -4.64 4.51
C CYS A 123 10.87 -4.91 3.71
N GLU A 124 11.89 -4.06 3.87
CA GLU A 124 13.18 -4.25 3.23
C GLU A 124 13.84 -5.57 3.66
N GLY A 125 13.82 -5.89 4.95
CA GLY A 125 14.34 -7.15 5.48
C GLY A 125 13.63 -8.36 4.86
N ALA A 126 12.30 -8.37 4.82
CA ALA A 126 11.51 -9.44 4.22
C ALA A 126 11.83 -9.64 2.73
N VAL A 127 11.93 -8.54 1.96
CA VAL A 127 12.29 -8.60 0.53
C VAL A 127 13.71 -9.14 0.33
N ARG A 128 14.67 -8.72 1.16
CA ARG A 128 16.06 -9.25 1.06
C ARG A 128 16.12 -10.75 1.30
N ILE A 129 15.39 -11.26 2.30
CA ILE A 129 15.33 -12.70 2.58
C ILE A 129 14.68 -13.42 1.40
N LEU A 130 13.56 -12.90 0.86
CA LEU A 130 12.89 -13.49 -0.29
C LEU A 130 13.79 -13.55 -1.53
N CYS A 131 14.48 -12.45 -1.87
CA CYS A 131 15.40 -12.40 -3.01
C CYS A 131 16.59 -13.36 -2.85
N ALA A 132 17.13 -13.50 -1.63
CA ALA A 132 18.19 -14.46 -1.35
C ALA A 132 17.72 -15.91 -1.57
N ARG A 133 16.45 -16.21 -1.36
CA ARG A 133 15.85 -17.54 -1.62
C ARG A 133 15.58 -17.76 -3.11
N LEU A 134 15.17 -16.74 -3.86
CA LEU A 134 14.90 -16.80 -5.29
C LEU A 134 16.16 -17.11 -6.11
N GLY A 135 17.32 -16.65 -5.67
CA GLY A 135 18.59 -16.85 -6.36
C GLY A 135 19.03 -18.32 -6.53
N ASN A 136 18.33 -19.27 -5.93
CA ASN A 136 18.66 -20.71 -6.00
C ASN A 136 17.94 -21.45 -7.14
N GLY A 137 17.20 -20.77 -8.02
CA GLY A 137 16.56 -21.36 -9.20
C GLY A 137 15.49 -22.44 -8.92
N ARG A 138 15.06 -22.60 -7.65
CA ARG A 138 14.02 -23.54 -7.27
C ARG A 138 12.62 -22.94 -7.48
N PRO A 139 11.59 -23.76 -7.78
CA PRO A 139 10.22 -23.26 -7.84
C PRO A 139 9.76 -22.75 -6.47
N LEU A 140 8.95 -21.68 -6.48
CA LEU A 140 8.34 -21.12 -5.29
C LEU A 140 7.21 -22.04 -4.79
N SER A 141 7.07 -22.16 -3.48
CA SER A 141 5.86 -22.71 -2.87
C SER A 141 4.71 -21.72 -2.93
N ASP A 142 3.46 -22.19 -2.82
CA ASP A 142 2.26 -21.32 -2.81
C ASP A 142 2.35 -20.26 -1.71
N PHE A 143 2.92 -20.58 -0.58
CA PHE A 143 3.15 -19.62 0.50
C PHE A 143 4.14 -18.53 0.09
N GLU A 144 5.22 -18.87 -0.60
CA GLU A 144 6.18 -17.87 -1.12
C GLU A 144 5.55 -17.00 -2.19
N VAL A 145 4.72 -17.56 -3.06
CA VAL A 145 3.96 -16.81 -4.07
C VAL A 145 3.01 -15.82 -3.41
N ALA A 146 2.24 -16.25 -2.41
CA ALA A 146 1.30 -15.40 -1.68
C ALA A 146 2.00 -14.27 -0.93
N MET A 147 3.13 -14.55 -0.24
CA MET A 147 3.92 -13.52 0.43
C MET A 147 4.58 -12.55 -0.55
N ARG A 148 5.09 -13.05 -1.69
CA ARG A 148 5.64 -12.21 -2.77
C ARG A 148 4.60 -11.22 -3.27
N SER A 149 3.38 -11.67 -3.52
CA SER A 149 2.27 -10.82 -3.96
C SER A 149 1.97 -9.71 -2.95
N HIS A 150 1.97 -10.03 -1.67
CA HIS A 150 1.78 -9.04 -0.61
C HIS A 150 2.94 -8.03 -0.52
N LEU A 151 4.19 -8.51 -0.52
CA LEU A 151 5.38 -7.65 -0.47
C LEU A 151 5.48 -6.72 -1.68
N ARG A 152 5.02 -7.14 -2.86
CA ARG A 152 4.92 -6.27 -4.04
C ARG A 152 4.17 -4.98 -3.73
N GLY A 153 2.96 -5.09 -3.19
CA GLY A 153 2.14 -3.93 -2.83
C GLY A 153 2.83 -3.00 -1.84
N LEU A 154 3.42 -3.58 -0.80
CA LEU A 154 4.16 -2.83 0.21
C LEU A 154 5.37 -2.08 -0.38
N MET A 155 6.16 -2.75 -1.24
CA MET A 155 7.34 -2.16 -1.88
C MET A 155 6.97 -1.08 -2.89
N TRP A 156 5.90 -1.28 -3.67
CA TRP A 156 5.39 -0.27 -4.57
C TRP A 156 5.01 1.00 -3.80
N PHE A 157 4.26 0.84 -2.72
CA PHE A 157 3.84 1.94 -1.88
C PHE A 157 5.04 2.71 -1.31
N GLN A 158 6.06 2.01 -0.81
CA GLN A 158 7.30 2.64 -0.33
C GLN A 158 8.03 3.41 -1.43
N GLY A 159 8.12 2.85 -2.64
CA GLY A 159 8.76 3.49 -3.79
C GLY A 159 8.13 4.83 -4.18
N LEU A 160 6.84 4.99 -3.92
CA LEU A 160 6.13 6.25 -4.16
C LEU A 160 6.37 7.29 -3.07
N TRP A 161 6.33 6.86 -1.78
CA TRP A 161 6.20 7.74 -0.63
C TRP A 161 7.52 8.08 0.07
N ARG A 162 8.64 7.41 -0.27
CA ARG A 162 9.92 7.64 0.42
C ARG A 162 11.01 8.15 -0.52
N ARG A 163 11.55 9.33 -0.19
CA ARG A 163 12.77 9.86 -0.82
C ARG A 163 14.04 9.24 -0.23
N ASP A 164 13.99 8.81 1.02
CA ASP A 164 15.13 8.41 1.84
C ASP A 164 15.26 6.88 1.96
N LEU A 165 14.83 6.14 0.92
CA LEU A 165 15.10 4.71 0.88
C LEU A 165 16.60 4.50 1.11
N ARG A 166 16.95 3.90 2.25
CA ARG A 166 18.34 3.50 2.57
C ARG A 166 18.87 2.45 1.59
N ILE A 167 18.02 2.00 0.69
CA ILE A 167 18.38 1.12 -0.42
C ILE A 167 18.89 2.01 -1.55
N ASN A 168 20.11 1.75 -2.01
CA ASN A 168 20.61 2.30 -3.27
C ASN A 168 19.54 2.09 -4.37
N PRO A 169 19.15 3.14 -5.14
CA PRO A 169 18.12 3.03 -6.17
C PRO A 169 18.33 1.88 -7.16
N ALA A 170 19.59 1.60 -7.55
CA ALA A 170 19.91 0.46 -8.42
C ALA A 170 19.63 -0.88 -7.72
N ARG A 171 19.95 -0.99 -6.43
CA ARG A 171 19.66 -2.20 -5.64
C ARG A 171 18.18 -2.37 -5.38
N PHE A 172 17.45 -1.28 -5.16
CA PHE A 172 15.98 -1.31 -5.04
C PHE A 172 15.36 -1.77 -6.36
N ASN A 173 15.77 -1.21 -7.49
CA ASN A 173 15.28 -1.60 -8.80
C ASN A 173 15.54 -3.09 -9.08
N ASN A 174 16.73 -3.61 -8.71
CA ASN A 174 17.03 -5.04 -8.86
C ASN A 174 16.17 -5.92 -7.95
N LEU A 175 15.95 -5.51 -6.69
CA LEU A 175 15.08 -6.24 -5.75
C LEU A 175 13.64 -6.27 -6.27
N VAL A 176 13.17 -5.13 -6.76
CA VAL A 176 11.83 -4.97 -7.32
C VAL A 176 11.70 -5.77 -8.62
N SER A 177 12.66 -5.70 -9.53
CA SER A 177 12.67 -6.48 -10.79
C SER A 177 12.56 -7.97 -10.52
N ASN A 178 13.32 -8.50 -9.57
CA ASN A 178 13.26 -9.92 -9.18
C ASN A 178 11.90 -10.35 -8.60
N LEU A 179 11.10 -9.39 -8.11
CA LEU A 179 9.73 -9.66 -7.66
C LEU A 179 8.72 -9.66 -8.82
N TYR A 180 9.09 -9.16 -10.01
CA TYR A 180 8.18 -8.93 -11.15
C TYR A 180 8.34 -9.91 -12.31
N ASP A 181 9.37 -10.75 -12.29
CA ASP A 181 9.84 -11.51 -13.46
C ASP A 181 9.01 -12.75 -13.81
N ASP A 182 7.92 -13.01 -13.10
CA ASP A 182 7.14 -14.22 -13.34
C ASP A 182 5.78 -13.93 -13.98
N GLY A 183 5.68 -13.62 -15.19
CA GLY A 183 4.50 -13.67 -16.09
C GLY A 183 3.05 -13.88 -15.57
N GLU A 184 2.87 -14.15 -14.29
CA GLU A 184 1.60 -14.50 -13.66
C GLU A 184 0.74 -13.32 -13.19
N GLY A 185 1.31 -12.12 -13.13
CA GLY A 185 0.52 -10.93 -12.84
C GLY A 185 -0.02 -10.36 -14.14
N GLY A 186 -1.32 -10.42 -14.36
CA GLY A 186 -1.95 -9.76 -15.50
C GLY A 186 -1.37 -8.36 -15.73
N ASP A 187 -1.35 -7.91 -16.98
CA ASP A 187 -0.77 -6.67 -17.51
C ASP A 187 -0.95 -5.41 -16.62
N LEU A 188 -1.99 -5.38 -15.78
CA LEU A 188 -2.30 -4.30 -14.84
C LEU A 188 -1.30 -4.20 -13.70
N ILE A 189 -1.06 -5.31 -13.00
CA ILE A 189 -0.13 -5.36 -11.86
C ILE A 189 1.28 -5.00 -12.33
N THR A 190 1.69 -5.52 -13.50
CA THR A 190 3.00 -5.24 -14.06
C THR A 190 3.19 -3.74 -14.36
N LYS A 191 2.16 -3.07 -14.90
CA LYS A 191 2.25 -1.65 -15.27
C LYS A 191 2.31 -0.70 -14.06
N GLN A 192 1.57 -0.97 -12.99
CA GLN A 192 1.64 -0.11 -11.78
C GLN A 192 3.07 -0.02 -11.22
N PHE A 193 3.85 -1.09 -11.34
CA PHE A 193 5.22 -1.12 -10.81
C PHE A 193 6.22 -0.30 -11.62
N GLN A 194 5.83 0.15 -12.81
CA GLN A 194 6.63 1.10 -13.59
C GLN A 194 6.53 2.52 -13.01
N ILE A 195 5.48 2.87 -12.24
CA ILE A 195 5.25 4.22 -11.74
C ILE A 195 6.41 4.76 -10.88
N PRO A 196 6.95 4.04 -9.87
CA PRO A 196 8.10 4.54 -9.11
C PRO A 196 9.34 4.79 -9.99
N ARG A 197 9.55 3.96 -11.02
CA ARG A 197 10.62 4.16 -12.00
C ARG A 197 10.37 5.39 -12.87
N LEU A 198 9.14 5.56 -13.36
CA LEU A 198 8.75 6.73 -14.13
C LEU A 198 8.87 8.01 -13.30
N LEU A 199 8.51 7.96 -12.02
CA LEU A 199 8.68 9.08 -11.09
C LEU A 199 10.16 9.45 -10.92
N THR A 200 11.05 8.46 -10.81
CA THR A 200 12.49 8.71 -10.73
C THR A 200 13.02 9.35 -12.01
N ARG A 201 12.67 8.80 -13.17
CA ARG A 201 13.04 9.36 -14.49
C ARG A 201 12.48 10.79 -14.68
N ALA A 202 11.24 11.04 -14.25
CA ALA A 202 10.62 12.37 -14.31
C ALA A 202 11.36 13.38 -13.42
N ARG A 203 11.79 12.98 -12.22
CA ARG A 203 12.63 13.82 -11.33
C ARG A 203 14.01 14.13 -11.95
N GLU A 204 14.60 13.17 -12.63
CA GLU A 204 15.87 13.36 -13.35
C GLU A 204 15.69 14.29 -14.56
N ALA A 205 14.66 14.08 -15.37
CA ALA A 205 14.30 14.96 -16.49
C ALA A 205 14.04 16.41 -16.02
N ARG A 206 13.40 16.59 -14.87
CA ARG A 206 13.22 17.91 -14.25
C ARG A 206 14.56 18.59 -13.93
N ARG A 207 15.54 17.86 -13.41
CA ARG A 207 16.88 18.41 -13.10
C ARG A 207 17.63 18.84 -14.36
N SER A 208 17.39 18.18 -15.48
CA SER A 208 17.94 18.52 -16.79
C SER A 208 17.09 19.49 -17.61
N SER A 209 16.19 20.24 -16.96
CA SER A 209 15.35 21.27 -17.56
C SER A 209 14.35 20.76 -18.59
N TRP A 210 13.85 19.53 -18.46
CA TRP A 210 12.83 18.94 -19.35
C TRP A 210 13.18 18.92 -20.84
N THR A 211 14.43 19.14 -21.20
CA THR A 211 14.88 19.19 -22.59
C THR A 211 15.26 17.79 -23.07
N GLY A 212 14.54 17.28 -24.05
CA GLY A 212 14.89 16.03 -24.71
C GLY A 212 13.73 15.06 -24.93
N PRO A 213 13.95 14.01 -25.74
CA PRO A 213 12.92 13.00 -26.09
C PRO A 213 12.46 12.17 -24.89
N GLU A 214 13.24 12.16 -23.79
CA GLU A 214 12.94 11.41 -22.57
C GLU A 214 11.62 11.87 -21.92
N SER A 215 11.37 13.19 -21.86
CA SER A 215 10.14 13.74 -21.28
C SER A 215 8.89 13.29 -22.02
N SER A 216 8.94 13.27 -23.37
CA SER A 216 7.84 12.78 -24.20
C SER A 216 7.61 11.28 -24.03
N THR A 217 8.68 10.50 -23.89
CA THR A 217 8.60 9.05 -23.65
C THR A 217 7.95 8.77 -22.30
N ILE A 218 8.38 9.46 -21.22
CA ILE A 218 7.79 9.33 -19.88
C ILE A 218 6.31 9.70 -19.91
N LEU A 219 5.95 10.79 -20.60
CA LEU A 219 4.56 11.24 -20.74
C LEU A 219 3.70 10.15 -21.38
N ALA A 220 4.14 9.57 -22.51
CA ALA A 220 3.41 8.52 -23.22
C ALA A 220 3.26 7.23 -22.40
N GLU A 221 4.33 6.77 -21.75
CA GLU A 221 4.29 5.61 -20.87
C GLU A 221 3.32 5.83 -19.71
N LEU A 222 3.39 6.98 -19.05
CA LEU A 222 2.55 7.34 -17.91
C LEU A 222 1.07 7.49 -18.31
N TYR A 223 0.81 8.10 -19.48
CA TYR A 223 -0.55 8.24 -20.00
C TYR A 223 -1.20 6.88 -20.28
N THR A 224 -0.44 5.94 -20.84
CA THR A 224 -0.91 4.57 -21.08
C THR A 224 -1.31 3.88 -19.78
N ILE A 225 -0.55 4.08 -18.70
CA ILE A 225 -0.88 3.54 -17.37
C ILE A 225 -2.13 4.22 -16.82
N TYR A 226 -2.19 5.55 -16.91
CA TYR A 226 -3.30 6.38 -16.44
C TYR A 226 -4.63 5.94 -17.04
N GLU A 227 -4.72 5.91 -18.37
CA GLU A 227 -5.95 5.54 -19.08
C GLU A 227 -6.45 4.15 -18.69
N ARG A 228 -5.52 3.22 -18.49
CA ARG A 228 -5.86 1.86 -18.13
C ARG A 228 -6.46 1.78 -16.72
N PHE A 229 -5.83 2.42 -15.74
CA PHE A 229 -6.36 2.43 -14.36
C PHE A 229 -7.64 3.24 -14.23
N ARG A 230 -7.78 4.33 -14.99
CA ARG A 230 -9.01 5.11 -15.08
C ARG A 230 -10.15 4.27 -15.68
N GLY A 231 -9.89 3.53 -16.75
CA GLY A 231 -10.86 2.61 -17.36
C GLY A 231 -11.35 1.54 -16.37
N TYR A 232 -10.43 0.87 -15.68
CA TYR A 232 -10.81 -0.11 -14.64
C TYR A 232 -11.54 0.52 -13.46
N ALA A 233 -11.15 1.71 -13.04
CA ALA A 233 -11.90 2.43 -12.00
C ALA A 233 -13.33 2.72 -12.45
N HIS A 234 -13.54 3.12 -13.70
CA HIS A 234 -14.86 3.34 -14.26
C HIS A 234 -15.70 2.04 -14.30
N GLU A 235 -15.12 0.94 -14.79
CA GLU A 235 -15.79 -0.37 -14.83
C GLU A 235 -16.19 -0.86 -13.43
N LEU A 236 -15.27 -0.80 -12.46
CA LEU A 236 -15.54 -1.17 -11.08
C LEU A 236 -16.57 -0.24 -10.43
N GLY A 237 -16.50 1.06 -10.69
CA GLY A 237 -17.46 2.04 -10.20
C GLY A 237 -18.88 1.81 -10.75
N ALA A 238 -19.00 1.48 -12.03
CA ALA A 238 -20.29 1.13 -12.65
C ALA A 238 -20.89 -0.16 -12.02
N ALA A 239 -20.05 -1.18 -11.81
CA ALA A 239 -20.48 -2.40 -11.13
C ALA A 239 -20.91 -2.13 -9.67
N PHE A 240 -20.27 -1.16 -9.02
CA PHE A 240 -20.57 -0.75 -7.65
C PHE A 240 -21.96 -0.08 -7.54
N THR A 241 -22.29 0.79 -8.50
CA THR A 241 -23.58 1.52 -8.52
C THR A 241 -24.77 0.63 -8.93
N THR A 242 -24.56 -0.40 -9.73
CA THR A 242 -25.61 -1.33 -10.19
C THR A 242 -25.96 -2.41 -9.19
N SER A 243 -25.12 -2.66 -8.18
CA SER A 243 -25.36 -3.67 -7.13
C SER A 243 -26.29 -3.14 -6.03
N THR A 244 -27.51 -2.80 -6.38
CA THR A 244 -28.52 -2.22 -5.45
C THR A 244 -29.31 -3.26 -4.64
N ALA A 245 -28.90 -4.52 -4.56
CA ALA A 245 -29.59 -5.53 -3.77
C ALA A 245 -29.34 -5.32 -2.26
N PRO A 246 -30.33 -4.93 -1.46
CA PRO A 246 -30.15 -4.57 -0.04
C PRO A 246 -29.76 -5.73 0.87
N ASN A 247 -29.74 -6.97 0.36
CA ASN A 247 -29.45 -8.19 1.12
C ASN A 247 -28.37 -9.09 0.51
N SER A 248 -27.70 -8.69 -0.56
CA SER A 248 -26.58 -9.49 -1.04
C SER A 248 -25.33 -9.09 -0.29
N ALA A 249 -24.73 -10.04 0.41
CA ALA A 249 -23.38 -10.00 0.97
C ALA A 249 -22.29 -9.88 -0.11
N VAL A 250 -22.60 -9.33 -1.25
CA VAL A 250 -21.67 -8.92 -2.30
C VAL A 250 -21.18 -7.52 -1.93
N LEU A 251 -20.35 -7.47 -0.90
CA LEU A 251 -19.39 -6.40 -0.77
C LEU A 251 -18.50 -6.51 -2.01
N ILE A 252 -18.90 -5.77 -3.06
CA ILE A 252 -17.99 -5.50 -4.17
C ILE A 252 -16.71 -5.02 -3.53
N PRO A 253 -15.56 -5.60 -3.88
CA PRO A 253 -14.33 -5.32 -3.18
C PRO A 253 -13.99 -3.84 -3.35
N THR A 254 -14.34 -3.04 -2.32
CA THR A 254 -14.01 -1.61 -2.26
C THR A 254 -12.50 -1.38 -2.42
N ALA A 255 -11.68 -2.35 -1.98
CA ALA A 255 -10.23 -2.26 -2.06
C ALA A 255 -9.68 -2.26 -3.50
N PRO A 256 -10.06 -3.16 -4.43
CA PRO A 256 -9.64 -3.06 -5.83
C PRO A 256 -10.08 -1.77 -6.52
N TYR A 257 -11.30 -1.32 -6.29
CA TYR A 257 -11.77 -0.05 -6.84
C TYR A 257 -10.95 1.13 -6.28
N GLY A 258 -10.79 1.21 -4.97
CA GLY A 258 -9.95 2.21 -4.33
C GLY A 258 -8.50 2.18 -4.84
N PHE A 259 -7.96 0.99 -5.03
CA PHE A 259 -6.62 0.84 -5.60
C PHE A 259 -6.50 1.44 -7.01
N CYS A 260 -7.47 1.20 -7.89
CA CYS A 260 -7.50 1.80 -9.23
C CYS A 260 -7.61 3.33 -9.17
N LEU A 261 -8.48 3.87 -8.32
CA LEU A 261 -8.59 5.31 -8.09
C LEU A 261 -7.27 5.92 -7.59
N MET A 262 -6.63 5.28 -6.62
CA MET A 262 -5.36 5.73 -6.06
C MET A 262 -4.27 5.82 -7.14
N VAL A 263 -4.11 4.78 -7.96
CA VAL A 263 -3.12 4.77 -9.05
C VAL A 263 -3.44 5.82 -10.10
N ALA A 264 -4.71 5.97 -10.48
CA ALA A 264 -5.14 7.00 -11.42
C ALA A 264 -4.87 8.41 -10.90
N CYS A 265 -5.14 8.69 -9.62
CA CYS A 265 -4.79 9.98 -8.99
C CYS A 265 -3.29 10.28 -9.07
N ILE A 266 -2.44 9.32 -8.74
CA ILE A 266 -0.97 9.46 -8.81
C ILE A 266 -0.53 9.77 -10.23
N CYS A 267 -0.99 8.98 -11.21
CA CYS A 267 -0.64 9.19 -12.62
C CYS A 267 -1.12 10.55 -13.12
N ASN A 268 -2.34 10.96 -12.77
CA ASN A 268 -2.88 12.27 -13.14
C ASN A 268 -2.03 13.42 -12.58
N CYS A 269 -1.61 13.35 -11.31
CA CYS A 269 -0.71 14.33 -10.71
C CYS A 269 0.60 14.43 -11.48
N MET A 270 1.22 13.30 -11.77
CA MET A 270 2.50 13.24 -12.51
C MET A 270 2.35 13.78 -13.94
N LEU A 271 1.26 13.43 -14.65
CA LEU A 271 0.98 13.92 -16.00
C LEU A 271 0.84 15.44 -16.02
N ARG A 272 0.05 16.01 -15.13
CA ARG A 272 -0.10 17.47 -15.02
C ARG A 272 1.23 18.15 -14.72
N GLY A 273 2.01 17.60 -13.80
CA GLY A 273 3.34 18.14 -13.48
C GLY A 273 4.31 18.10 -14.64
N LEU A 274 4.34 16.99 -15.41
CA LEU A 274 5.15 16.85 -16.60
C LEU A 274 4.75 17.87 -17.70
N LEU A 275 3.45 17.98 -17.97
CA LEU A 275 2.95 18.94 -18.97
C LEU A 275 3.32 20.37 -18.59
N LEU A 276 3.11 20.79 -17.34
CA LEU A 276 3.51 22.12 -16.87
C LEU A 276 5.02 22.34 -16.97
N GLY A 277 5.83 21.31 -16.66
CA GLY A 277 7.28 21.39 -16.80
C GLY A 277 7.74 21.61 -18.25
N ILE A 278 7.14 20.88 -19.19
CA ILE A 278 7.42 21.01 -20.62
C ILE A 278 6.95 22.36 -21.15
N GLN A 279 5.72 22.79 -20.82
CA GLN A 279 5.13 24.06 -21.27
C GLN A 279 5.93 25.29 -20.86
N ARG A 280 6.53 25.27 -19.67
CA ARG A 280 7.36 26.40 -19.18
C ARG A 280 8.64 26.60 -20.02
N GLN A 281 9.06 25.62 -20.77
CA GLN A 281 10.32 25.63 -21.51
C GLN A 281 10.15 25.74 -23.02
N GLN A 282 9.03 25.30 -23.53
CA GLN A 282 8.69 25.38 -24.96
C GLN A 282 7.30 26.03 -25.06
N PRO A 283 7.12 27.12 -25.82
CA PRO A 283 5.79 27.62 -26.14
C PRO A 283 5.05 26.52 -26.91
N VAL A 284 4.15 25.85 -26.21
CA VAL A 284 3.39 24.71 -26.73
C VAL A 284 2.31 25.24 -27.67
N SER A 285 2.06 24.50 -28.75
CA SER A 285 0.87 24.62 -29.58
C SER A 285 -0.41 24.59 -28.72
N ASP A 286 -1.48 25.23 -29.16
CA ASP A 286 -2.78 25.34 -28.45
C ASP A 286 -3.34 24.01 -27.89
N ASP A 287 -2.98 22.90 -28.51
CA ASP A 287 -3.41 21.55 -28.09
C ASP A 287 -2.95 21.14 -26.68
N GLY A 288 -1.79 21.61 -26.22
CA GLY A 288 -1.27 21.26 -24.89
C GLY A 288 -2.08 21.85 -23.73
N GLY A 289 -2.69 23.01 -23.94
CA GLY A 289 -3.57 23.68 -22.95
C GLY A 289 -4.89 22.94 -22.77
N LEU A 290 -5.49 22.48 -23.86
CA LEU A 290 -6.70 21.66 -23.86
C LEU A 290 -6.51 20.35 -23.09
N TYR A 291 -5.37 19.69 -23.32
CA TYR A 291 -5.04 18.43 -22.67
C TYR A 291 -4.82 18.58 -21.14
N TYR A 292 -4.15 19.64 -20.71
CA TYR A 292 -4.00 19.95 -19.28
C TYR A 292 -5.35 20.21 -18.61
N GLY A 293 -6.24 20.97 -19.27
CA GLY A 293 -7.59 21.25 -18.79
C GLY A 293 -8.42 19.97 -18.60
N GLN A 294 -8.31 19.04 -19.56
CA GLN A 294 -8.96 17.73 -19.48
C GLN A 294 -8.48 16.93 -18.24
N LEU A 295 -7.18 16.85 -18.00
CA LEU A 295 -6.62 16.18 -16.84
C LEU A 295 -7.05 16.82 -15.51
N CYS A 296 -7.24 18.14 -15.48
CA CYS A 296 -7.77 18.85 -14.30
C CYS A 296 -9.24 18.49 -14.03
N PHE A 297 -10.04 18.36 -15.08
CA PHE A 297 -11.42 17.91 -14.96
C PHE A 297 -11.50 16.46 -14.46
N GLU A 298 -10.75 15.56 -15.08
CA GLU A 298 -10.68 14.14 -14.68
C GLU A 298 -10.15 13.97 -13.25
N ALA A 299 -9.25 14.84 -12.79
CA ALA A 299 -8.81 14.84 -11.39
C ALA A 299 -9.98 15.07 -10.42
N GLN A 300 -10.91 15.97 -10.76
CA GLN A 300 -12.08 16.20 -9.93
C GLN A 300 -13.01 14.99 -9.89
N GLU A 301 -13.22 14.33 -11.03
CA GLU A 301 -14.00 13.09 -11.10
C GLU A 301 -13.40 11.98 -10.22
N LEU A 302 -12.07 11.79 -10.26
CA LEU A 302 -11.36 10.81 -9.43
C LEU A 302 -11.50 11.11 -7.94
N VAL A 303 -11.43 12.39 -7.56
CA VAL A 303 -11.61 12.84 -6.17
C VAL A 303 -13.04 12.60 -5.69
N ASP A 304 -14.03 12.96 -6.50
CA ASP A 304 -15.45 12.76 -6.18
C ASP A 304 -15.79 11.26 -6.08
N ALA A 305 -15.21 10.43 -6.95
CA ALA A 305 -15.30 8.98 -6.88
C ALA A 305 -14.67 8.41 -5.58
N THR A 306 -13.52 8.96 -5.17
CA THR A 306 -12.86 8.56 -3.91
C THR A 306 -13.70 8.93 -2.69
N LEU A 307 -14.29 10.13 -2.66
CA LEU A 307 -15.22 10.56 -1.61
C LEU A 307 -16.50 9.70 -1.59
N GLY A 308 -16.99 9.31 -2.76
CA GLY A 308 -18.11 8.38 -2.90
C GLY A 308 -17.78 7.01 -2.30
N LEU A 309 -16.64 6.43 -2.68
CA LEU A 309 -16.16 5.16 -2.17
C LEU A 309 -15.96 5.18 -0.66
N ALA A 310 -15.48 6.28 -0.09
CA ALA A 310 -15.25 6.41 1.34
C ALA A 310 -16.52 6.23 2.17
N ARG A 311 -17.67 6.70 1.68
CA ARG A 311 -18.98 6.51 2.33
C ARG A 311 -19.37 5.04 2.42
N ASP A 312 -19.07 4.26 1.40
CA ASP A 312 -19.36 2.83 1.40
C ASP A 312 -18.33 2.03 2.19
N ALA A 313 -17.05 2.37 2.05
CA ALA A 313 -15.97 1.75 2.83
C ALA A 313 -16.14 1.98 4.34
N ALA A 314 -16.78 3.08 4.76
CA ALA A 314 -17.07 3.33 6.17
C ALA A 314 -17.91 2.23 6.83
N LYS A 315 -18.73 1.50 6.06
CA LYS A 315 -19.49 0.35 6.52
C LYS A 315 -18.62 -0.85 6.88
N CYS A 316 -17.37 -0.85 6.39
CA CYS A 316 -16.40 -1.93 6.62
C CYS A 316 -15.34 -1.58 7.67
N LYS A 317 -15.53 -0.48 8.43
CA LYS A 317 -14.63 -0.08 9.52
C LYS A 317 -14.60 -1.14 10.63
N PRO A 318 -13.49 -1.31 11.36
CA PRO A 318 -12.22 -0.59 11.21
C PRO A 318 -11.26 -1.18 10.15
N ILE A 319 -11.05 -2.51 10.12
CA ILE A 319 -9.97 -3.15 9.33
C ILE A 319 -10.32 -3.18 7.86
N GLY A 320 -11.54 -3.57 7.50
CA GLY A 320 -11.97 -3.70 6.10
C GLY A 320 -11.91 -2.42 5.27
N SER A 321 -11.80 -1.27 5.93
CA SER A 321 -11.70 0.04 5.29
C SER A 321 -10.29 0.65 5.32
N SER A 322 -9.29 -0.06 5.85
CA SER A 322 -7.92 0.46 6.03
C SER A 322 -7.27 0.96 4.73
N HIS A 323 -7.68 0.44 3.57
CA HIS A 323 -7.25 0.89 2.25
C HIS A 323 -7.67 2.33 1.93
N MET A 324 -8.67 2.89 2.63
CA MET A 324 -9.14 4.25 2.37
C MET A 324 -8.15 5.33 2.79
N MET A 325 -7.32 5.09 3.79
CA MET A 325 -6.32 6.09 4.21
C MET A 325 -5.38 6.49 3.05
N PRO A 326 -4.67 5.57 2.37
CA PRO A 326 -3.85 5.94 1.22
C PRO A 326 -4.67 6.52 0.05
N ASN A 327 -5.91 6.08 -0.15
CA ASN A 327 -6.79 6.63 -1.18
C ASN A 327 -7.10 8.12 -0.91
N CYS A 328 -7.47 8.48 0.31
CA CYS A 328 -7.73 9.87 0.67
C CYS A 328 -6.48 10.75 0.49
N LEU A 329 -5.30 10.24 0.84
CA LEU A 329 -4.04 10.97 0.68
C LEU A 329 -3.71 11.25 -0.79
N THR A 330 -3.88 10.27 -1.67
CA THR A 330 -3.61 10.45 -3.10
C THR A 330 -4.64 11.35 -3.78
N ALA A 331 -5.91 11.24 -3.42
CA ALA A 331 -6.96 12.14 -3.89
C ALA A 331 -6.71 13.59 -3.41
N TRP A 332 -6.25 13.76 -2.16
CA TRP A 332 -5.90 15.08 -1.62
C TRP A 332 -4.78 15.75 -2.41
N ILE A 333 -3.73 14.99 -2.79
CA ILE A 333 -2.65 15.50 -3.64
C ILE A 333 -3.18 15.82 -5.05
N CYS A 334 -4.14 15.04 -5.55
CA CYS A 334 -4.67 15.16 -6.90
C CYS A 334 -5.52 16.43 -7.11
N THR A 335 -6.14 16.98 -6.06
CA THR A 335 -6.98 18.17 -6.16
C THR A 335 -6.30 19.43 -5.65
N SER A 336 -6.57 20.58 -6.31
CA SER A 336 -6.25 21.91 -5.81
C SER A 336 -7.45 22.60 -5.15
N ASP A 337 -8.64 21.98 -5.21
CA ASP A 337 -9.87 22.49 -4.60
C ASP A 337 -9.80 22.40 -3.08
N ILE A 338 -9.88 23.54 -2.41
CA ILE A 338 -9.74 23.66 -0.94
C ILE A 338 -10.88 22.93 -0.22
N GLU A 339 -12.09 23.02 -0.71
CA GLU A 339 -13.25 22.39 -0.08
C GLU A 339 -13.13 20.86 -0.13
N ARG A 340 -12.77 20.31 -1.30
CA ARG A 340 -12.51 18.86 -1.46
C ARG A 340 -11.34 18.39 -0.60
N ARG A 341 -10.28 19.18 -0.47
CA ARG A 341 -9.17 18.85 0.45
C ARG A 341 -9.64 18.74 1.89
N VAL A 342 -10.41 19.71 2.38
CA VAL A 342 -10.97 19.70 3.75
C VAL A 342 -11.87 18.46 3.95
N GLN A 343 -12.69 18.11 2.96
CA GLN A 343 -13.52 16.89 3.02
C GLN A 343 -12.66 15.64 3.10
N LEU A 344 -11.63 15.51 2.26
CA LEU A 344 -10.71 14.37 2.27
C LEU A 344 -9.92 14.26 3.58
N GLU A 345 -9.49 15.39 4.16
CA GLU A 345 -8.86 15.43 5.48
C GLU A 345 -9.78 14.90 6.56
N SER A 346 -11.02 15.37 6.59
CA SER A 346 -12.04 14.91 7.53
C SER A 346 -12.30 13.40 7.40
N VAL A 347 -12.43 12.91 6.17
CA VAL A 347 -12.61 11.48 5.87
C VAL A 347 -11.39 10.67 6.30
N TYR A 348 -10.18 11.13 5.97
CA TYR A 348 -8.93 10.49 6.37
C TYR A 348 -8.82 10.35 7.89
N LEU A 349 -9.07 11.44 8.62
CA LEU A 349 -9.04 11.45 10.08
C LEU A 349 -10.08 10.49 10.66
N GLY A 350 -11.28 10.44 10.09
CA GLY A 350 -12.32 9.50 10.49
C GLY A 350 -11.93 8.02 10.33
N PHE A 351 -11.15 7.64 9.29
CA PHE A 351 -10.61 6.28 9.15
C PHE A 351 -9.40 6.05 10.08
N ARG A 352 -8.60 7.07 10.30
CA ARG A 352 -7.41 6.97 11.15
C ARG A 352 -7.75 6.75 12.62
N GLN A 353 -8.83 7.34 13.12
CA GLN A 353 -9.28 7.18 14.51
C GLN A 353 -9.49 5.73 14.92
N ASP A 354 -9.86 4.85 13.98
CA ASP A 354 -10.05 3.42 14.25
C ASP A 354 -8.75 2.72 14.67
N PHE A 355 -7.59 3.26 14.32
CA PHE A 355 -6.28 2.69 14.61
C PHE A 355 -5.53 3.43 15.72
N SER A 356 -6.22 4.28 16.50
CA SER A 356 -5.72 4.94 17.72
C SER A 356 -4.40 5.70 17.59
N LEU A 357 -4.26 6.45 16.52
CA LEU A 357 -3.08 7.25 16.29
C LEU A 357 -3.22 8.63 16.94
N ASP A 358 -3.07 8.71 18.26
CA ASP A 358 -3.05 9.96 19.07
C ASP A 358 -1.83 10.87 18.78
N ARG A 359 -1.14 10.70 17.67
CA ARG A 359 0.02 11.54 17.35
C ARG A 359 -0.34 12.64 16.39
N ALA A 360 0.16 13.83 16.73
CA ALA A 360 -0.08 15.10 16.07
C ALA A 360 -0.16 15.01 14.54
N ASP A 361 -1.29 15.43 14.00
CA ASP A 361 -1.63 15.39 12.57
C ASP A 361 -0.80 16.33 11.70
N GLU A 362 -0.11 17.30 12.32
CA GLU A 362 0.73 18.29 11.63
C GLU A 362 1.78 17.66 10.70
N ASP A 363 2.30 16.48 11.07
CA ASP A 363 3.36 15.81 10.29
C ASP A 363 2.81 15.14 9.00
N VAL A 364 1.55 14.69 8.99
CA VAL A 364 0.96 14.00 7.81
C VAL A 364 0.68 14.99 6.70
N PHE A 365 0.03 16.10 6.99
CA PHE A 365 -0.33 17.09 5.97
C PHE A 365 0.90 17.88 5.49
N THR A 366 1.89 18.11 6.34
CA THR A 366 3.18 18.67 5.94
C THR A 366 3.92 17.71 5.01
N THR A 367 3.93 16.41 5.33
CA THR A 367 4.48 15.37 4.47
C THR A 367 3.73 15.30 3.14
N LEU A 368 2.39 15.42 3.15
CA LEU A 368 1.57 15.43 1.95
C LEU A 368 1.85 16.64 1.04
N LYS A 369 2.03 17.84 1.59
CA LYS A 369 2.43 19.01 0.80
C LYS A 369 3.76 18.78 0.11
N THR A 370 4.74 18.23 0.83
CA THR A 370 6.04 17.89 0.26
C THR A 370 5.91 16.83 -0.84
N LEU A 371 5.08 15.81 -0.64
CA LEU A 371 4.81 14.77 -1.64
C LEU A 371 4.03 15.30 -2.83
N ALA A 372 3.07 16.21 -2.62
CA ALA A 372 2.36 16.87 -3.70
C ALA A 372 3.32 17.66 -4.60
N SER A 373 4.24 18.42 -4.00
CA SER A 373 5.32 19.09 -4.74
C SER A 373 6.17 18.13 -5.55
N ASP A 374 6.45 16.94 -5.00
CA ASP A 374 7.24 15.92 -5.69
C ASP A 374 6.50 15.21 -6.81
N LEU A 375 5.28 14.78 -6.55
CA LEU A 375 4.45 14.05 -7.52
C LEU A 375 3.96 14.97 -8.63
N CYS A 376 3.58 16.21 -8.29
CA CYS A 376 3.18 17.21 -9.27
C CYS A 376 4.39 17.83 -9.99
N LEU A 377 5.63 17.45 -9.61
CA LEU A 377 6.87 17.91 -10.26
C LEU A 377 6.97 19.45 -10.35
N VAL A 378 6.23 20.15 -9.50
CA VAL A 378 6.20 21.63 -9.44
C VAL A 378 7.07 22.07 -8.27
N SER A 379 7.98 23.03 -8.50
CA SER A 379 8.67 23.70 -7.39
C SER A 379 7.66 24.56 -6.64
N GLU A 380 7.59 24.42 -5.33
CA GLU A 380 7.00 25.47 -4.49
C GLU A 380 7.79 26.75 -4.77
N SER A 381 7.16 27.73 -5.44
CA SER A 381 7.67 29.07 -5.63
C SER A 381 7.43 29.88 -4.37
#